data_29ab9a07851344b7d7cdeb2704423594
#
_entry.id   29ab9a07851344b7d7cdeb2704423594
#
_cell.length_a   1.000
_cell.length_b   1.000
_cell.length_c   1.000
_cell.angle_alpha   90.00
_cell.angle_beta   90.00
_cell.angle_gamma   90.00
#
_symmetry.space_group_name_H-M   'P 1'
#
loop_
_entity.id
_entity.type
_entity.pdbx_description
1 polymer ?
#
loop_
_entity_poly.entity_id
_entity_poly.type
_entity_poly.pdbx_seq_one_letter_code
_entity_poly.pdbx_strand_id
1 'polypeptide(L)'
;MALATLLQAYCHVGDRDAVELPVMDKRWQMVLDGLGAEQPPVSQGTLCNFRMRLIAHNLDKTLRDRTVALAEQTGGFGARPLRAVLDSPPLFGAGRGEDTVNLLGHALRLAARELGPSAAAVVEDAAWTLVGHCSLKAALALAWGEPRARERARGLVLEEVARWHRWLAQQQTLAAEPPPLKEVMETITQIRTQDPEPDPGGGPGGRRLTQSVAPDRRVSIEDTARRHGRKSSAKTFNGFQEPFAVDWDSKVSREGVVRPAHEPAHEAVALLAAAWEQAPGRLQLAIDLGSMASPRSAQWAEPGVDILARPWPQVGPFFTKHDCLLDCAGRQVPCPGGQTVPMVPGQSAQLPATACDAWALRAQCPKATHGQGRSVSIREDEPFQQQLRAQRKTRRGRAALRKRTVVAHTMAHPLVHQGRRARYKGVRKNQCAGRRHAALSHLQGAARYEEEHRLAS
;
A
#
# COMPACT_ATOMS: atom_id res chain seq x y z
N MET A 1 29.24 5.37 9.82
CA MET A 1 28.07 4.43 9.88
C MET A 1 26.88 4.91 9.03
N ALA A 2 26.32 6.11 9.24
CA ALA A 2 25.19 6.60 8.42
C ALA A 2 25.55 6.61 6.92
N LEU A 3 26.71 7.19 6.55
CA LEU A 3 27.19 7.19 5.16
C LEU A 3 27.36 5.77 4.58
N ALA A 4 27.89 4.82 5.37
CA ALA A 4 28.02 3.43 4.93
C ALA A 4 26.65 2.81 4.59
N THR A 5 25.58 3.12 5.33
CA THR A 5 24.23 2.64 5.03
C THR A 5 23.63 3.34 3.78
N LEU A 6 24.00 4.58 3.50
CA LEU A 6 23.60 5.28 2.26
C LEU A 6 24.35 4.72 1.05
N LEU A 7 25.67 4.48 1.16
CA LEU A 7 26.45 3.81 0.12
C LEU A 7 25.93 2.41 -0.17
N GLN A 8 25.57 1.65 0.88
CA GLN A 8 24.93 0.35 0.73
C GLN A 8 23.64 0.43 -0.09
N ALA A 9 22.82 1.44 0.16
CA ALA A 9 21.59 1.68 -0.61
C ALA A 9 21.90 2.09 -2.05
N TYR A 10 22.90 2.93 -2.27
CA TYR A 10 23.35 3.41 -3.57
C TYR A 10 23.87 2.29 -4.47
N CYS A 11 24.74 1.45 -3.91
CA CYS A 11 25.36 0.33 -4.64
C CYS A 11 24.48 -0.93 -4.70
N HIS A 12 23.31 -0.95 -4.04
CA HIS A 12 22.40 -2.10 -3.95
C HIS A 12 23.05 -3.38 -3.36
N VAL A 13 24.04 -3.24 -2.52
CA VAL A 13 24.82 -4.35 -1.98
C VAL A 13 24.28 -4.90 -0.67
N GLY A 14 24.65 -6.14 -0.34
CA GLY A 14 24.36 -6.82 0.91
C GLY A 14 25.17 -6.27 2.08
N ASP A 15 24.91 -6.78 3.29
CA ASP A 15 25.66 -6.38 4.49
C ASP A 15 27.12 -6.82 4.43
N ARG A 16 27.37 -8.00 3.85
CA ARG A 16 28.71 -8.53 3.66
C ARG A 16 29.53 -7.60 2.76
N ASP A 17 29.00 -7.30 1.58
CA ASP A 17 29.71 -6.46 0.62
C ASP A 17 29.88 -5.03 1.14
N ALA A 18 28.92 -4.49 1.90
CA ALA A 18 29.02 -3.16 2.52
C ALA A 18 30.12 -3.09 3.59
N VAL A 19 30.56 -4.21 4.14
CA VAL A 19 31.67 -4.31 5.07
C VAL A 19 33.01 -4.48 4.33
N GLU A 20 33.01 -5.22 3.22
CA GLU A 20 34.21 -5.50 2.42
C GLU A 20 34.61 -4.32 1.49
N LEU A 21 33.61 -3.63 0.89
CA LEU A 21 33.86 -2.53 -0.06
C LEU A 21 34.71 -1.36 0.48
N PRO A 22 34.62 -0.97 1.76
CA PRO A 22 35.53 0.04 2.33
C PRO A 22 37.01 -0.31 2.26
N VAL A 23 37.36 -1.58 2.12
CA VAL A 23 38.75 -2.02 1.91
C VAL A 23 39.08 -2.08 0.42
N MET A 24 38.13 -2.52 -0.41
CA MET A 24 38.39 -2.87 -1.82
C MET A 24 38.14 -1.72 -2.81
N ASP A 25 37.30 -0.74 -2.46
CA ASP A 25 36.89 0.34 -3.37
C ASP A 25 37.28 1.72 -2.81
N LYS A 26 38.21 2.40 -3.50
CA LYS A 26 38.69 3.72 -3.14
C LYS A 26 37.58 4.77 -3.04
N ARG A 27 36.50 4.64 -3.81
CA ARG A 27 35.34 5.56 -3.75
C ARG A 27 34.62 5.43 -2.40
N TRP A 28 34.49 4.20 -1.88
CA TRP A 28 33.98 3.96 -0.54
C TRP A 28 34.90 4.54 0.52
N GLN A 29 36.22 4.33 0.35
CA GLN A 29 37.23 4.89 1.26
C GLN A 29 37.17 6.41 1.31
N MET A 30 37.04 7.07 0.17
CA MET A 30 36.90 8.55 0.08
C MET A 30 35.66 9.03 0.83
N VAL A 31 34.50 8.45 0.58
CA VAL A 31 33.23 8.87 1.22
C VAL A 31 33.22 8.60 2.72
N LEU A 32 33.91 7.56 3.17
CA LEU A 32 33.96 7.16 4.58
C LEU A 32 35.17 7.76 5.33
N ASP A 33 35.97 8.62 4.66
CA ASP A 33 37.20 9.22 5.20
C ASP A 33 38.20 8.17 5.70
N GLY A 34 38.42 7.13 4.90
CA GLY A 34 39.25 5.98 5.24
C GLY A 34 40.18 5.56 4.10
N LEU A 35 40.79 6.54 3.37
CA LEU A 35 41.74 6.24 2.29
C LEU A 35 42.92 5.39 2.79
N GLY A 36 43.18 4.28 2.09
CA GLY A 36 44.23 3.34 2.46
C GLY A 36 43.86 2.35 3.55
N ALA A 37 42.57 2.25 3.91
CA ALA A 37 42.10 1.26 4.88
C ALA A 37 42.36 -0.16 4.37
N GLU A 38 43.10 -0.95 5.15
CA GLU A 38 43.42 -2.36 4.89
C GLU A 38 42.48 -3.33 5.61
N GLN A 39 41.68 -2.82 6.52
CA GLN A 39 40.70 -3.61 7.29
C GLN A 39 39.33 -2.97 7.27
N PRO A 40 38.27 -3.79 7.31
CA PRO A 40 36.92 -3.27 7.40
C PRO A 40 36.73 -2.38 8.63
N PRO A 41 36.16 -1.16 8.47
CA PRO A 41 35.99 -0.24 9.61
C PRO A 41 34.95 -0.72 10.61
N VAL A 42 34.11 -1.67 10.23
CA VAL A 42 33.05 -2.24 11.08
C VAL A 42 32.77 -3.68 10.69
N SER A 43 32.24 -4.47 11.63
CA SER A 43 31.75 -5.81 11.35
C SER A 43 30.32 -5.78 10.78
N GLN A 44 29.90 -6.87 10.15
CA GLN A 44 28.52 -7.05 9.69
C GLN A 44 27.50 -6.95 10.84
N GLY A 45 27.84 -7.51 12.01
CA GLY A 45 27.02 -7.39 13.23
C GLY A 45 26.86 -5.95 13.68
N THR A 46 27.95 -5.16 13.65
CA THR A 46 27.92 -3.73 14.00
C THR A 46 27.02 -2.94 13.03
N LEU A 47 27.11 -3.20 11.74
CA LEU A 47 26.25 -2.56 10.74
C LEU A 47 24.78 -2.91 10.95
N CYS A 48 24.48 -4.18 11.23
CA CYS A 48 23.14 -4.64 11.55
C CYS A 48 22.59 -3.96 12.81
N ASN A 49 23.36 -3.96 13.91
CA ASN A 49 22.98 -3.32 15.18
C ASN A 49 22.77 -1.82 15.01
N PHE A 50 23.60 -1.15 14.22
CA PHE A 50 23.40 0.27 13.91
C PHE A 50 22.04 0.52 13.24
N ARG A 51 21.68 -0.28 12.24
CA ARG A 51 20.34 -0.16 11.61
C ARG A 51 19.21 -0.45 12.58
N MET A 52 19.37 -1.45 13.46
CA MET A 52 18.37 -1.74 14.49
C MET A 52 18.18 -0.55 15.45
N ARG A 53 19.25 0.12 15.83
CA ARG A 53 19.19 1.36 16.64
C ARG A 53 18.55 2.51 15.89
N LEU A 54 18.88 2.71 14.60
CA LEU A 54 18.19 3.72 13.76
C LEU A 54 16.68 3.48 13.76
N ILE A 55 16.27 2.23 13.66
CA ILE A 55 14.86 1.84 13.65
C ILE A 55 14.21 2.07 15.03
N ALA A 56 14.85 1.60 16.10
CA ALA A 56 14.33 1.68 17.46
C ALA A 56 14.13 3.12 17.94
N HIS A 57 15.05 4.02 17.57
CA HIS A 57 15.03 5.43 17.99
C HIS A 57 14.50 6.38 16.89
N ASN A 58 13.90 5.85 15.81
CA ASN A 58 13.36 6.62 14.69
C ASN A 58 14.35 7.60 14.04
N LEU A 59 15.66 7.33 14.16
CA LEU A 59 16.75 8.18 13.65
C LEU A 59 16.86 8.15 12.11
N ASP A 60 16.25 7.17 11.46
CA ASP A 60 16.09 7.13 10.01
C ASP A 60 15.23 8.31 9.49
N LYS A 61 14.25 8.77 10.31
CA LYS A 61 13.50 10.01 10.03
C LYS A 61 14.42 11.23 10.12
N THR A 62 15.20 11.33 11.19
CA THR A 62 16.18 12.42 11.39
C THR A 62 17.20 12.49 10.23
N LEU A 63 17.68 11.32 9.76
CA LEU A 63 18.59 11.25 8.61
C LEU A 63 17.95 11.83 7.35
N ARG A 64 16.71 11.45 7.05
CA ARG A 64 15.95 12.01 5.92
C ARG A 64 15.75 13.51 6.07
N ASP A 65 15.29 13.97 7.25
CA ASP A 65 15.01 15.39 7.50
C ASP A 65 16.24 16.27 7.34
N ARG A 66 17.41 15.77 7.77
CA ARG A 66 18.71 16.47 7.53
C ARG A 66 19.04 16.59 6.06
N THR A 67 18.75 15.57 5.24
CA THR A 67 19.01 15.66 3.80
C THR A 67 18.00 16.55 3.08
N VAL A 68 16.77 16.68 3.58
CA VAL A 68 15.81 17.70 3.10
C VAL A 68 16.34 19.08 3.41
N ALA A 69 16.76 19.35 4.66
CA ALA A 69 17.31 20.65 5.06
C ALA A 69 18.58 21.02 4.24
N LEU A 70 19.45 20.05 3.99
CA LEU A 70 20.62 20.27 3.12
C LEU A 70 20.20 20.66 1.70
N ALA A 71 19.24 19.95 1.11
CA ALA A 71 18.72 20.30 -0.21
C ALA A 71 18.11 21.70 -0.24
N GLU A 72 17.42 22.13 0.81
CA GLU A 72 16.88 23.49 0.94
C GLU A 72 17.98 24.57 1.01
N GLN A 73 19.09 24.27 1.66
CA GLN A 73 20.24 25.18 1.80
C GLN A 73 21.00 25.39 0.48
N THR A 74 20.96 24.46 -0.46
CA THR A 74 21.61 24.61 -1.78
C THR A 74 20.94 25.64 -2.68
N GLY A 75 19.84 26.26 -2.23
CA GLY A 75 19.19 27.38 -2.91
C GLY A 75 18.23 27.00 -4.05
N GLY A 76 18.30 25.78 -4.55
CA GLY A 76 17.40 25.28 -5.60
C GLY A 76 16.00 24.95 -5.10
N PHE A 77 15.85 24.87 -3.81
CA PHE A 77 14.68 24.35 -3.12
C PHE A 77 14.04 25.38 -2.17
N GLY A 78 14.41 26.66 -2.34
CA GLY A 78 14.08 27.75 -1.40
C GLY A 78 12.58 27.96 -1.14
N ALA A 79 12.30 28.94 -0.26
CA ALA A 79 10.98 29.31 0.25
C ALA A 79 9.98 29.67 -0.87
N ARG A 80 9.37 28.69 -1.47
CA ARG A 80 8.25 28.81 -2.41
C ARG A 80 6.99 28.24 -1.79
N PRO A 81 5.81 28.69 -2.24
CA PRO A 81 4.57 27.97 -1.96
C PRO A 81 4.74 26.50 -2.35
N LEU A 82 4.53 25.60 -1.42
CA LEU A 82 4.76 24.16 -1.65
C LEU A 82 3.76 23.63 -2.68
N ARG A 83 4.30 22.95 -3.67
CA ARG A 83 3.53 22.18 -4.66
C ARG A 83 3.87 20.71 -4.46
N ALA A 84 3.01 19.98 -3.77
CA ALA A 84 3.23 18.56 -3.46
C ALA A 84 2.43 17.65 -4.38
N VAL A 85 3.03 16.52 -4.74
CA VAL A 85 2.37 15.42 -5.44
C VAL A 85 2.30 14.24 -4.51
N LEU A 86 1.10 13.68 -4.33
CA LEU A 86 0.89 12.43 -3.59
C LEU A 86 0.75 11.28 -4.57
N ASP A 87 1.47 10.19 -4.30
CA ASP A 87 1.33 8.92 -5.02
C ASP A 87 1.56 7.74 -4.06
N SER A 88 1.02 6.58 -4.39
CA SER A 88 1.11 5.36 -3.60
C SER A 88 1.51 4.18 -4.49
N PRO A 89 2.79 4.06 -4.86
CA PRO A 89 3.26 2.92 -5.63
C PRO A 89 3.19 1.62 -4.83
N PRO A 90 2.97 0.48 -5.50
CA PRO A 90 3.07 -0.83 -4.88
C PRO A 90 4.53 -1.19 -4.61
N LEU A 91 4.79 -1.72 -3.42
CA LEU A 91 6.05 -2.33 -3.01
C LEU A 91 5.80 -3.83 -2.79
N PHE A 92 6.28 -4.66 -3.71
CA PHE A 92 6.12 -6.12 -3.61
C PHE A 92 6.90 -6.63 -2.39
N GLY A 93 6.29 -7.52 -1.60
CA GLY A 93 6.93 -8.07 -0.41
C GLY A 93 8.19 -8.89 -0.72
N ALA A 94 9.09 -8.98 0.26
CA ALA A 94 10.23 -9.88 0.21
C ALA A 94 9.76 -11.35 0.17
N GLY A 95 10.46 -12.20 -0.56
CA GLY A 95 10.12 -13.61 -0.67
C GLY A 95 8.87 -13.90 -1.53
N ARG A 96 8.44 -15.14 -1.49
CA ARG A 96 7.28 -15.64 -2.26
C ARG A 96 5.98 -15.41 -1.49
N GLY A 97 4.92 -15.02 -2.18
CA GLY A 97 3.55 -15.09 -1.63
C GLY A 97 3.04 -16.53 -1.69
N GLU A 98 2.35 -16.96 -0.66
CA GLU A 98 1.79 -18.30 -0.54
C GLU A 98 0.27 -18.25 -0.76
N ASP A 99 -0.27 -19.30 -1.38
CA ASP A 99 -1.71 -19.55 -1.41
C ASP A 99 -2.18 -20.08 -0.06
N THR A 100 -3.49 -20.15 0.14
CA THR A 100 -4.12 -20.55 1.41
C THR A 100 -3.65 -21.90 1.90
N VAL A 101 -3.52 -22.89 1.00
CA VAL A 101 -3.12 -24.24 1.36
C VAL A 101 -1.66 -24.28 1.81
N ASN A 102 -0.77 -23.60 1.07
CA ASN A 102 0.64 -23.48 1.44
C ASN A 102 0.83 -22.67 2.73
N LEU A 103 0.04 -21.60 2.95
CA LEU A 103 0.05 -20.83 4.19
C LEU A 103 -0.31 -21.71 5.40
N LEU A 104 -1.37 -22.49 5.30
CA LEU A 104 -1.78 -23.42 6.37
C LEU A 104 -0.71 -24.46 6.65
N GLY A 105 -0.17 -25.10 5.62
CA GLY A 105 0.91 -26.08 5.79
C GLY A 105 2.19 -25.46 6.39
N HIS A 106 2.51 -24.24 6.04
CA HIS A 106 3.64 -23.53 6.63
C HIS A 106 3.37 -23.18 8.10
N ALA A 107 2.16 -22.74 8.44
CA ALA A 107 1.78 -22.45 9.82
C ALA A 107 1.81 -23.72 10.69
N LEU A 108 1.35 -24.86 10.17
CA LEU A 108 1.46 -26.15 10.87
C LEU A 108 2.94 -26.53 11.14
N ARG A 109 3.83 -26.33 10.17
CA ARG A 109 5.28 -26.58 10.38
C ARG A 109 5.86 -25.70 11.47
N LEU A 110 5.47 -24.43 11.55
CA LEU A 110 5.87 -23.55 12.63
C LEU A 110 5.31 -24.02 13.97
N ALA A 111 4.03 -24.39 14.04
CA ALA A 111 3.43 -24.91 15.27
C ALA A 111 4.15 -26.17 15.75
N ALA A 112 4.47 -27.11 14.85
CA ALA A 112 5.22 -28.31 15.16
C ALA A 112 6.61 -28.00 15.71
N ARG A 113 7.29 -27.01 15.13
CA ARG A 113 8.61 -26.58 15.60
C ARG A 113 8.55 -25.96 17.01
N GLU A 114 7.55 -25.14 17.30
CA GLU A 114 7.38 -24.51 18.62
C GLU A 114 6.99 -25.52 19.71
N LEU A 115 6.21 -26.55 19.36
CA LEU A 115 5.86 -27.65 20.26
C LEU A 115 7.02 -28.61 20.51
N GLY A 116 8.02 -28.65 19.62
CA GLY A 116 9.15 -29.56 19.73
C GLY A 116 8.74 -31.03 19.85
N PRO A 117 9.27 -31.82 20.82
CA PRO A 117 8.93 -33.24 20.99
C PRO A 117 7.44 -33.50 21.25
N SER A 118 6.72 -32.55 21.86
CA SER A 118 5.28 -32.66 22.10
C SER A 118 4.46 -32.72 20.80
N ALA A 119 5.01 -32.26 19.70
CA ALA A 119 4.35 -32.35 18.39
C ALA A 119 4.12 -33.80 17.97
N ALA A 120 4.96 -34.74 18.35
CA ALA A 120 4.82 -36.16 18.03
C ALA A 120 3.50 -36.75 18.52
N ALA A 121 2.96 -36.25 19.63
CA ALA A 121 1.67 -36.69 20.18
C ALA A 121 0.46 -36.17 19.34
N VAL A 122 0.65 -35.16 18.53
CA VAL A 122 -0.42 -34.52 17.73
C VAL A 122 -0.44 -35.04 16.31
N VAL A 123 0.75 -35.36 15.78
CA VAL A 123 0.98 -35.62 14.38
C VAL A 123 1.03 -37.12 14.17
N GLU A 124 0.00 -37.70 13.59
CA GLU A 124 0.05 -39.08 13.07
C GLU A 124 1.03 -39.16 11.87
N ASP A 125 1.55 -40.35 11.55
CA ASP A 125 2.59 -40.54 10.51
C ASP A 125 2.27 -39.86 9.17
N ALA A 126 1.02 -39.86 8.73
CA ALA A 126 0.60 -39.18 7.51
C ALA A 126 0.73 -37.66 7.55
N ALA A 127 0.62 -37.09 8.74
CA ALA A 127 0.72 -35.64 8.95
C ALA A 127 2.17 -35.16 9.07
N TRP A 128 3.09 -36.00 9.54
CA TRP A 128 4.53 -35.68 9.47
C TRP A 128 5.00 -35.42 8.06
N THR A 129 4.42 -36.10 7.05
CA THR A 129 4.70 -35.84 5.65
C THR A 129 4.34 -34.42 5.25
N LEU A 130 3.20 -33.88 5.74
CA LEU A 130 2.78 -32.50 5.48
C LEU A 130 3.67 -31.47 6.18
N VAL A 131 4.09 -31.78 7.38
CA VAL A 131 4.85 -30.86 8.25
C VAL A 131 6.33 -30.88 7.94
N GLY A 132 6.88 -32.05 7.54
CA GLY A 132 8.31 -32.24 7.27
C GLY A 132 8.80 -31.61 5.96
N HIS A 133 7.93 -31.31 5.00
CA HIS A 133 8.31 -30.78 3.69
C HIS A 133 8.09 -29.26 3.57
N CYS A 134 9.02 -28.56 2.91
CA CYS A 134 8.89 -27.13 2.62
C CYS A 134 7.84 -26.80 1.53
N SER A 135 7.31 -27.81 0.85
CA SER A 135 6.27 -27.68 -0.18
C SER A 135 5.21 -28.77 -0.02
N LEU A 136 3.97 -28.35 0.12
CA LEU A 136 2.82 -29.29 0.15
C LEU A 136 2.70 -30.09 -1.14
N LYS A 137 3.07 -29.51 -2.27
CA LYS A 137 3.06 -30.23 -3.55
C LYS A 137 4.04 -31.40 -3.56
N ALA A 138 5.17 -31.28 -2.88
CA ALA A 138 6.14 -32.36 -2.72
C ALA A 138 5.73 -33.35 -1.63
N ALA A 139 5.07 -32.87 -0.55
CA ALA A 139 4.61 -33.68 0.57
C ALA A 139 3.45 -34.61 0.20
N LEU A 140 2.54 -34.13 -0.64
CA LEU A 140 1.35 -34.86 -1.02
C LEU A 140 1.60 -35.62 -2.32
N ALA A 141 1.57 -36.93 -2.27
CA ALA A 141 1.67 -37.81 -3.43
C ALA A 141 0.39 -37.79 -4.27
N LEU A 142 0.03 -36.64 -4.80
CA LEU A 142 -1.17 -36.41 -5.62
C LEU A 142 -0.83 -36.26 -7.09
N ALA A 143 -1.70 -36.78 -7.95
CA ALA A 143 -1.64 -36.52 -9.40
C ALA A 143 -2.11 -35.08 -9.67
N TRP A 144 -1.21 -34.11 -9.54
CA TRP A 144 -1.51 -32.66 -9.61
C TRP A 144 -2.09 -32.18 -10.94
N GLY A 145 -2.05 -33.00 -11.99
CA GLY A 145 -2.74 -32.77 -13.26
C GLY A 145 -4.24 -33.04 -13.21
N GLU A 146 -4.73 -33.76 -12.18
CA GLU A 146 -6.14 -34.04 -12.03
C GLU A 146 -6.92 -32.82 -11.51
N PRO A 147 -8.13 -32.55 -12.02
CA PRO A 147 -8.94 -31.40 -11.63
C PRO A 147 -9.20 -31.28 -10.11
N ARG A 148 -9.35 -32.42 -9.43
CA ARG A 148 -9.66 -32.48 -7.99
C ARG A 148 -8.45 -32.61 -7.07
N ALA A 149 -7.21 -32.63 -7.61
CA ALA A 149 -6.01 -32.77 -6.79
C ALA A 149 -5.86 -31.63 -5.77
N ARG A 150 -6.18 -30.39 -6.18
CA ARG A 150 -6.14 -29.21 -5.30
C ARG A 150 -7.18 -29.25 -4.19
N GLU A 151 -8.38 -29.76 -4.47
CA GLU A 151 -9.45 -29.94 -3.47
C GLU A 151 -9.05 -30.99 -2.45
N ARG A 152 -8.49 -32.12 -2.91
CA ARG A 152 -7.97 -33.19 -2.01
C ARG A 152 -6.86 -32.66 -1.11
N ALA A 153 -5.88 -31.92 -1.68
CA ALA A 153 -4.81 -31.29 -0.91
C ALA A 153 -5.36 -30.36 0.17
N ARG A 154 -6.35 -29.54 -0.19
CA ARG A 154 -7.02 -28.64 0.74
C ARG A 154 -7.72 -29.42 1.87
N GLY A 155 -8.48 -30.46 1.53
CA GLY A 155 -9.17 -31.31 2.51
C GLY A 155 -8.20 -31.83 3.55
N LEU A 156 -7.12 -32.47 3.12
CA LEU A 156 -6.09 -33.04 4.00
C LEU A 156 -5.49 -32.01 4.93
N VAL A 157 -5.15 -30.81 4.41
CA VAL A 157 -4.59 -29.74 5.25
C VAL A 157 -5.61 -29.20 6.24
N LEU A 158 -6.87 -29.03 5.84
CA LEU A 158 -7.94 -28.56 6.74
C LEU A 158 -8.27 -29.59 7.84
N GLU A 159 -8.27 -30.86 7.52
CA GLU A 159 -8.45 -31.93 8.50
C GLU A 159 -7.32 -31.93 9.54
N GLU A 160 -6.09 -31.76 9.09
CA GLU A 160 -4.94 -31.67 9.98
C GLU A 160 -5.01 -30.43 10.89
N VAL A 161 -5.35 -29.29 10.34
CA VAL A 161 -5.59 -28.06 11.14
C VAL A 161 -6.69 -28.31 12.18
N ALA A 162 -7.78 -28.99 11.82
CA ALA A 162 -8.85 -29.29 12.75
C ALA A 162 -8.40 -30.25 13.87
N ARG A 163 -7.53 -31.22 13.55
CA ARG A 163 -6.91 -32.13 14.51
C ARG A 163 -6.05 -31.38 15.52
N TRP A 164 -5.17 -30.48 15.06
CA TRP A 164 -4.33 -29.64 15.92
C TRP A 164 -5.17 -28.78 16.86
N HIS A 165 -6.23 -28.14 16.35
CA HIS A 165 -7.13 -27.35 17.19
C HIS A 165 -7.79 -28.16 18.29
N ARG A 166 -8.27 -29.38 17.96
CA ARG A 166 -8.90 -30.26 18.95
C ARG A 166 -7.90 -30.69 20.03
N TRP A 167 -6.70 -31.07 19.64
CA TRP A 167 -5.65 -31.46 20.57
C TRP A 167 -5.28 -30.32 21.53
N LEU A 168 -5.04 -29.11 21.02
CA LEU A 168 -4.74 -27.94 21.84
C LEU A 168 -5.88 -27.60 22.80
N ALA A 169 -7.14 -27.72 22.37
CA ALA A 169 -8.29 -27.48 23.23
C ALA A 169 -8.38 -28.53 24.38
N GLN A 170 -7.93 -29.74 24.15
CA GLN A 170 -7.88 -30.80 25.17
C GLN A 170 -6.73 -30.60 26.19
N GLN A 171 -5.66 -29.92 25.81
CA GLN A 171 -4.50 -29.63 26.65
C GLN A 171 -4.74 -28.37 27.50
N GLN A 172 -5.89 -28.28 28.18
CA GLN A 172 -6.25 -27.11 29.03
C GLN A 172 -5.22 -26.76 30.10
N THR A 173 -4.25 -27.62 30.38
CA THR A 173 -3.11 -27.40 31.26
C THR A 173 -1.98 -26.55 30.63
N LEU A 174 -2.01 -26.33 29.33
CA LEU A 174 -1.14 -25.35 28.65
C LEU A 174 -1.63 -23.91 28.86
N ALA A 175 -2.04 -23.60 30.08
CA ALA A 175 -2.49 -22.24 30.49
C ALA A 175 -1.42 -21.14 30.28
N ALA A 176 -0.23 -21.51 29.84
CA ALA A 176 0.81 -20.63 29.36
C ALA A 176 1.35 -21.18 28.03
N GLU A 177 0.55 -21.13 26.95
CA GLU A 177 1.11 -21.33 25.63
C GLU A 177 2.29 -20.38 25.44
N PRO A 178 3.45 -20.87 25.00
CA PRO A 178 4.56 -19.97 24.65
C PRO A 178 4.05 -18.94 23.66
N PRO A 179 4.36 -17.64 23.83
CA PRO A 179 3.89 -16.57 22.95
C PRO A 179 4.02 -16.88 21.45
N PRO A 180 5.11 -17.53 20.96
CA PRO A 180 5.22 -17.91 19.55
C PRO A 180 4.15 -18.91 19.09
N LEU A 181 3.79 -19.91 19.90
CA LEU A 181 2.77 -20.89 19.55
C LEU A 181 1.38 -20.24 19.46
N LYS A 182 1.05 -19.39 20.43
CA LYS A 182 -0.20 -18.62 20.42
C LYS A 182 -0.34 -17.78 19.14
N GLU A 183 0.71 -17.05 18.74
CA GLU A 183 0.72 -16.25 17.52
C GLU A 183 0.51 -17.12 16.27
N VAL A 184 1.13 -18.31 16.21
CA VAL A 184 0.94 -19.25 15.11
C VAL A 184 -0.49 -19.76 15.05
N MET A 185 -1.12 -20.09 16.19
CA MET A 185 -2.50 -20.57 16.26
C MET A 185 -3.52 -19.48 15.89
N GLU A 186 -3.32 -18.25 16.31
CA GLU A 186 -4.10 -17.10 15.87
C GLU A 186 -3.97 -16.90 14.34
N THR A 187 -2.78 -17.09 13.81
CA THR A 187 -2.50 -17.06 12.36
C THR A 187 -3.26 -18.13 11.60
N ILE A 188 -3.24 -19.36 12.09
CA ILE A 188 -4.00 -20.49 11.49
C ILE A 188 -5.49 -20.14 11.48
N THR A 189 -6.00 -19.62 12.59
CA THR A 189 -7.41 -19.21 12.71
C THR A 189 -7.76 -18.12 11.70
N GLN A 190 -6.93 -17.09 11.57
CA GLN A 190 -7.11 -16.04 10.56
C GLN A 190 -7.15 -16.62 9.14
N ILE A 191 -6.19 -17.49 8.78
CA ILE A 191 -6.15 -18.07 7.43
C ILE A 191 -7.36 -18.95 7.14
N ARG A 192 -7.85 -19.68 8.13
CA ARG A 192 -9.07 -20.51 8.00
C ARG A 192 -10.33 -19.69 7.74
N THR A 193 -10.39 -18.47 8.23
CA THR A 193 -11.55 -17.59 8.11
C THR A 193 -11.48 -16.67 6.90
N GLN A 194 -10.29 -16.34 6.40
CA GLN A 194 -10.12 -15.33 5.34
C GLN A 194 -10.55 -15.84 3.95
N ASP A 195 -10.28 -17.09 3.61
CA ASP A 195 -10.50 -17.62 2.25
C ASP A 195 -11.57 -18.72 2.18
N PRO A 196 -11.73 -19.64 3.16
CA PRO A 196 -12.74 -20.70 3.10
C PRO A 196 -14.12 -20.19 3.50
N GLU A 197 -15.13 -20.49 2.68
CA GLU A 197 -16.56 -20.31 2.98
C GLU A 197 -17.27 -21.66 3.10
N PRO A 198 -18.46 -21.74 3.76
CA PRO A 198 -19.26 -22.96 3.78
C PRO A 198 -19.53 -23.46 2.37
N ASP A 199 -19.40 -24.76 2.16
CA ASP A 199 -19.71 -25.39 0.88
C ASP A 199 -21.11 -25.98 0.92
N PRO A 200 -22.10 -25.40 0.23
CA PRO A 200 -23.47 -25.95 0.19
C PRO A 200 -23.54 -27.33 -0.43
N GLY A 201 -22.55 -27.74 -1.23
CA GLY A 201 -22.46 -29.04 -1.89
C GLY A 201 -21.86 -30.16 -1.06
N GLY A 202 -21.51 -29.91 0.23
CA GLY A 202 -20.99 -30.94 1.14
C GLY A 202 -19.61 -31.49 0.76
N GLY A 203 -18.76 -30.70 0.07
CA GLY A 203 -17.40 -31.11 -0.29
C GLY A 203 -16.52 -31.43 0.92
N PRO A 204 -15.32 -32.02 0.72
CA PRO A 204 -14.43 -32.45 1.79
C PRO A 204 -14.19 -31.34 2.82
N GLY A 205 -14.50 -31.58 4.08
CA GLY A 205 -14.41 -30.63 5.17
C GLY A 205 -15.53 -29.56 5.22
N GLY A 206 -16.59 -29.66 4.41
CA GLY A 206 -17.77 -28.78 4.42
C GLY A 206 -17.48 -27.32 4.05
N ARG A 207 -16.34 -27.02 3.44
CA ARG A 207 -15.89 -25.66 3.07
C ARG A 207 -15.23 -25.63 1.68
N ARG A 208 -15.48 -24.56 0.95
CA ARG A 208 -14.81 -24.25 -0.33
C ARG A 208 -14.00 -22.97 -0.23
N LEU A 209 -13.05 -22.73 -1.13
CA LEU A 209 -12.37 -21.46 -1.24
C LEU A 209 -13.31 -20.43 -1.88
N THR A 210 -13.44 -19.28 -1.23
CA THR A 210 -14.19 -18.16 -1.80
C THR A 210 -13.55 -17.67 -3.09
N GLN A 211 -14.35 -17.23 -4.04
CA GLN A 211 -13.87 -16.57 -5.26
C GLN A 211 -13.47 -15.10 -5.01
N SER A 212 -13.94 -14.53 -3.91
CA SER A 212 -13.56 -13.20 -3.47
C SER A 212 -12.28 -13.24 -2.64
N VAL A 213 -11.59 -12.09 -2.55
CA VAL A 213 -10.40 -11.93 -1.72
C VAL A 213 -10.81 -11.20 -0.44
N ALA A 214 -10.51 -11.78 0.72
CA ALA A 214 -10.72 -11.12 2.00
C ALA A 214 -10.01 -9.74 2.05
N PRO A 215 -10.61 -8.72 2.66
CA PRO A 215 -10.08 -7.35 2.67
C PRO A 215 -8.64 -7.25 3.20
N ASP A 216 -8.31 -8.00 4.24
CA ASP A 216 -7.00 -8.01 4.90
C ASP A 216 -6.22 -9.31 4.67
N ARG A 217 -6.42 -9.96 3.53
CA ARG A 217 -5.87 -11.29 3.23
C ARG A 217 -4.37 -11.37 3.50
N ARG A 218 -3.99 -12.24 4.43
CA ARG A 218 -2.61 -12.61 4.73
C ARG A 218 -2.03 -13.48 3.61
N VAL A 219 -0.78 -13.23 3.23
CA VAL A 219 -0.12 -13.89 2.09
C VAL A 219 1.28 -14.41 2.43
N SER A 220 1.65 -14.32 3.71
CA SER A 220 2.92 -14.83 4.23
C SER A 220 2.80 -15.15 5.71
N ILE A 221 3.41 -16.23 6.14
CA ILE A 221 3.55 -16.57 7.54
C ILE A 221 4.67 -15.75 8.17
N GLU A 222 5.81 -15.67 7.51
CA GLU A 222 7.01 -15.02 8.04
C GLU A 222 6.94 -13.49 8.06
N ASP A 223 6.16 -12.90 7.16
CA ASP A 223 5.96 -11.44 7.09
C ASP A 223 4.50 -11.12 7.44
N THR A 224 4.26 -10.95 8.74
CA THR A 224 2.93 -10.77 9.29
C THR A 224 2.24 -9.47 8.85
N ALA A 225 2.98 -8.50 8.37
CA ALA A 225 2.46 -7.23 7.86
C ALA A 225 2.19 -7.24 6.35
N ARG A 226 2.69 -8.26 5.64
CA ARG A 226 2.50 -8.40 4.20
C ARG A 226 1.06 -8.78 3.88
N ARG A 227 0.43 -8.04 2.96
CA ARG A 227 -0.97 -8.26 2.58
C ARG A 227 -1.16 -8.33 1.08
N HIS A 228 -2.29 -8.92 0.69
CA HIS A 228 -2.80 -8.81 -0.67
C HIS A 228 -3.39 -7.42 -0.89
N GLY A 229 -2.98 -6.75 -1.95
CA GLY A 229 -3.45 -5.43 -2.32
C GLY A 229 -3.82 -5.34 -3.79
N ARG A 230 -4.49 -4.26 -4.13
CA ARG A 230 -4.99 -4.03 -5.47
C ARG A 230 -4.71 -2.58 -5.90
N LYS A 231 -3.98 -2.41 -7.00
CA LYS A 231 -3.77 -1.08 -7.62
C LYS A 231 -4.90 -0.72 -8.59
N SER A 232 -5.52 -1.72 -9.23
CA SER A 232 -6.69 -1.59 -10.09
C SER A 232 -7.44 -2.93 -10.12
N SER A 233 -8.59 -2.98 -10.77
CA SER A 233 -9.34 -4.24 -10.97
C SER A 233 -8.49 -5.36 -11.56
N ALA A 234 -7.55 -5.01 -12.46
CA ALA A 234 -6.68 -5.97 -13.16
C ALA A 234 -5.29 -6.13 -12.55
N LYS A 235 -4.85 -5.23 -11.65
CA LYS A 235 -3.49 -5.25 -11.09
C LYS A 235 -3.52 -5.48 -9.60
N THR A 236 -3.23 -6.71 -9.20
CA THR A 236 -3.06 -7.12 -7.81
C THR A 236 -1.59 -7.34 -7.47
N PHE A 237 -1.23 -7.26 -6.20
CA PHE A 237 0.13 -7.50 -5.71
C PHE A 237 0.09 -7.96 -4.25
N ASN A 238 1.17 -8.61 -3.83
CA ASN A 238 1.35 -9.06 -2.45
C ASN A 238 2.53 -8.29 -1.83
N GLY A 239 2.25 -7.45 -0.85
CA GLY A 239 3.30 -6.61 -0.27
C GLY A 239 2.78 -5.47 0.57
N PHE A 240 3.26 -4.28 0.22
CA PHE A 240 3.03 -3.02 0.90
C PHE A 240 2.65 -1.93 -0.11
N GLN A 241 2.07 -0.86 0.37
CA GLN A 241 2.00 0.41 -0.32
C GLN A 241 3.06 1.34 0.25
N GLU A 242 3.62 2.20 -0.59
CA GLU A 242 4.59 3.21 -0.17
C GLU A 242 4.10 4.61 -0.57
N PRO A 243 3.04 5.12 0.07
CA PRO A 243 2.59 6.48 -0.17
C PRO A 243 3.64 7.49 0.24
N PHE A 244 3.86 8.50 -0.61
CA PHE A 244 4.75 9.60 -0.33
C PHE A 244 4.27 10.93 -0.91
N ALA A 245 4.74 12.01 -0.28
CA ALA A 245 4.57 13.38 -0.71
C ALA A 245 5.90 13.91 -1.26
N VAL A 246 5.91 14.34 -2.51
CA VAL A 246 7.10 14.88 -3.18
C VAL A 246 6.84 16.29 -3.61
N ASP A 247 7.79 17.19 -3.37
CA ASP A 247 7.75 18.51 -3.93
C ASP A 247 7.83 18.44 -5.46
N TRP A 248 6.86 19.05 -6.12
CA TRP A 248 6.73 19.05 -7.57
C TRP A 248 7.94 19.65 -8.29
N ASP A 249 8.50 20.71 -7.75
CA ASP A 249 9.56 21.48 -8.40
C ASP A 249 10.93 20.87 -8.13
N SER A 250 11.27 20.67 -6.87
CA SER A 250 12.59 20.15 -6.45
C SER A 250 12.72 18.63 -6.56
N LYS A 251 11.61 17.89 -6.65
CA LYS A 251 11.58 16.42 -6.59
C LYS A 251 12.02 15.83 -5.23
N VAL A 252 12.15 16.67 -4.21
CA VAL A 252 12.48 16.23 -2.85
C VAL A 252 11.28 15.49 -2.24
N SER A 253 11.50 14.29 -1.74
CA SER A 253 10.49 13.55 -0.98
C SER A 253 10.35 14.13 0.42
N ARG A 254 9.28 14.87 0.67
CA ARG A 254 9.02 15.54 1.95
C ARG A 254 8.64 14.56 3.05
N GLU A 255 7.81 13.58 2.73
CA GLU A 255 7.39 12.51 3.64
C GLU A 255 7.09 11.25 2.85
N GLY A 256 7.28 10.10 3.49
CA GLY A 256 6.93 8.80 2.94
C GLY A 256 6.64 7.80 4.04
N VAL A 257 5.64 6.98 3.83
CA VAL A 257 5.23 5.93 4.77
C VAL A 257 5.07 4.59 4.05
N VAL A 258 5.39 3.50 4.74
CA VAL A 258 5.13 2.15 4.25
C VAL A 258 3.94 1.59 5.00
N ARG A 259 2.98 1.02 4.28
CA ARG A 259 1.74 0.47 4.84
C ARG A 259 1.43 -0.90 4.22
N PRO A 260 0.72 -1.79 4.92
CA PRO A 260 0.19 -3.02 4.34
C PRO A 260 -0.61 -2.76 3.05
N ALA A 261 -0.49 -3.66 2.07
CA ALA A 261 -1.04 -3.42 0.73
C ALA A 261 -2.58 -3.31 0.66
N HIS A 262 -3.30 -3.84 1.64
CA HIS A 262 -4.78 -3.83 1.69
C HIS A 262 -5.36 -2.51 2.19
N GLU A 263 -4.56 -1.72 2.91
CA GLU A 263 -5.02 -0.47 3.50
C GLU A 263 -5.37 0.57 2.44
N PRO A 264 -6.48 1.30 2.58
CA PRO A 264 -6.88 2.28 1.58
C PRO A 264 -5.89 3.43 1.43
N ALA A 265 -5.59 3.83 0.19
CA ALA A 265 -4.62 4.90 -0.08
C ALA A 265 -5.00 6.26 0.56
N HIS A 266 -6.29 6.54 0.71
CA HIS A 266 -6.77 7.79 1.30
C HIS A 266 -6.41 7.96 2.79
N GLU A 267 -6.22 6.88 3.53
CA GLU A 267 -5.80 6.95 4.93
C GLU A 267 -4.35 7.42 5.07
N ALA A 268 -3.52 7.19 4.06
CA ALA A 268 -2.14 7.66 4.07
C ALA A 268 -2.02 9.18 3.98
N VAL A 269 -3.03 9.87 3.48
CA VAL A 269 -3.03 11.34 3.34
C VAL A 269 -2.80 12.02 4.67
N ALA A 270 -3.41 11.53 5.75
CA ALA A 270 -3.21 12.06 7.09
C ALA A 270 -1.77 11.89 7.60
N LEU A 271 -1.14 10.75 7.27
CA LEU A 271 0.24 10.46 7.66
C LEU A 271 1.27 11.30 6.87
N LEU A 272 0.90 11.71 5.65
CA LEU A 272 1.73 12.56 4.80
C LEU A 272 1.53 14.05 5.09
N ALA A 273 0.55 14.43 5.90
CA ALA A 273 0.21 15.83 6.17
C ALA A 273 1.38 16.63 6.77
N ALA A 274 2.23 16.01 7.58
CA ALA A 274 3.45 16.62 8.11
C ALA A 274 4.39 17.20 7.03
N ALA A 275 4.25 16.73 5.78
CA ALA A 275 5.04 17.23 4.65
C ALA A 275 4.70 18.68 4.28
N TRP A 276 3.50 19.16 4.63
CA TRP A 276 3.01 20.47 4.22
C TRP A 276 2.38 21.32 5.32
N GLU A 277 2.07 20.77 6.50
CA GLU A 277 1.43 21.52 7.60
C GLU A 277 2.25 22.72 8.08
N GLN A 278 3.59 22.67 7.89
CA GLN A 278 4.50 23.76 8.24
C GLN A 278 4.97 24.55 7.01
N ALA A 279 4.46 24.26 5.81
CA ALA A 279 4.87 24.96 4.61
C ALA A 279 4.29 26.38 4.59
N PRO A 280 5.13 27.42 4.34
CA PRO A 280 4.66 28.80 4.27
C PRO A 280 3.82 29.04 3.02
N GLY A 281 2.74 29.79 3.17
CA GLY A 281 1.95 30.30 2.05
C GLY A 281 0.93 29.31 1.48
N ARG A 282 0.56 29.52 0.21
CA ARG A 282 -0.48 28.75 -0.47
C ARG A 282 0.04 27.36 -0.87
N LEU A 283 -0.67 26.31 -0.46
CA LEU A 283 -0.35 24.93 -0.78
C LEU A 283 -1.05 24.49 -2.07
N GLN A 284 -0.32 23.84 -3.00
CA GLN A 284 -0.93 23.11 -4.11
C GLN A 284 -0.67 21.62 -3.96
N LEU A 285 -1.75 20.81 -3.89
CA LEU A 285 -1.67 19.36 -3.79
C LEU A 285 -2.17 18.70 -5.07
N ALA A 286 -1.32 17.93 -5.71
CA ALA A 286 -1.70 17.07 -6.83
C ALA A 286 -1.91 15.63 -6.33
N ILE A 287 -3.16 15.15 -6.39
CA ILE A 287 -3.57 13.86 -5.82
C ILE A 287 -4.21 12.95 -6.88
N ASP A 288 -4.19 11.65 -6.61
CA ASP A 288 -4.93 10.66 -7.39
C ASP A 288 -6.36 10.44 -6.85
N LEU A 289 -7.14 9.62 -7.55
CA LEU A 289 -8.50 9.30 -7.12
C LEU A 289 -8.55 8.52 -5.81
N GLY A 290 -7.54 7.67 -5.55
CA GLY A 290 -7.45 6.91 -4.31
C GLY A 290 -7.32 7.81 -3.09
N SER A 291 -6.51 8.85 -3.20
CA SER A 291 -6.29 9.83 -2.13
C SER A 291 -7.49 10.77 -1.91
N MET A 292 -8.33 10.98 -2.94
CA MET A 292 -9.51 11.86 -2.86
C MET A 292 -10.60 11.37 -1.90
N ALA A 293 -10.65 10.08 -1.59
CA ALA A 293 -11.60 9.53 -0.62
C ALA A 293 -11.25 9.86 0.85
N SER A 294 -10.15 10.58 1.10
CA SER A 294 -9.73 10.96 2.45
C SER A 294 -10.79 11.83 3.13
N PRO A 295 -11.09 11.60 4.42
CA PRO A 295 -11.91 12.51 5.24
C PRO A 295 -11.36 13.94 5.27
N ARG A 296 -10.06 14.13 5.07
CA ARG A 296 -9.42 15.45 4.93
C ARG A 296 -9.79 16.18 3.64
N SER A 297 -10.47 15.53 2.69
CA SER A 297 -10.90 16.20 1.44
C SER A 297 -11.85 17.37 1.69
N ALA A 298 -12.62 17.37 2.77
CA ALA A 298 -13.43 18.51 3.17
C ALA A 298 -12.57 19.74 3.55
N GLN A 299 -11.39 19.50 4.18
CA GLN A 299 -10.42 20.55 4.53
C GLN A 299 -9.71 21.13 3.29
N TRP A 300 -9.69 20.40 2.18
CA TRP A 300 -9.07 20.86 0.94
C TRP A 300 -9.89 21.93 0.20
N ALA A 301 -11.11 22.17 0.62
CA ALA A 301 -11.91 23.30 0.15
C ALA A 301 -11.60 24.60 0.90
N GLU A 302 -10.70 24.57 1.91
CA GLU A 302 -10.32 25.74 2.69
C GLU A 302 -9.48 26.74 1.89
N PRO A 303 -9.58 28.05 2.22
CA PRO A 303 -8.73 29.06 1.61
C PRO A 303 -7.24 28.76 1.83
N GLY A 304 -6.46 28.80 0.76
CA GLY A 304 -5.01 28.57 0.82
C GLY A 304 -4.55 27.19 0.31
N VAL A 305 -5.46 26.26 0.03
CA VAL A 305 -5.14 24.96 -0.56
C VAL A 305 -5.73 24.82 -1.97
N ASP A 306 -4.87 24.64 -2.96
CA ASP A 306 -5.26 24.34 -4.34
C ASP A 306 -5.13 22.84 -4.60
N ILE A 307 -6.24 22.17 -4.84
CA ILE A 307 -6.22 20.74 -5.21
C ILE A 307 -6.21 20.57 -6.72
N LEU A 308 -5.26 19.79 -7.22
CA LEU A 308 -5.18 19.33 -8.58
C LEU A 308 -5.48 17.83 -8.66
N ALA A 309 -6.69 17.47 -9.02
CA ALA A 309 -7.16 16.10 -9.13
C ALA A 309 -8.07 15.88 -10.34
N ARG A 310 -8.22 14.62 -10.72
CA ARG A 310 -9.31 14.25 -11.63
C ARG A 310 -10.60 14.12 -10.83
N PRO A 311 -11.71 14.69 -11.29
CA PRO A 311 -13.01 14.44 -10.66
C PRO A 311 -13.37 12.95 -10.75
N TRP A 312 -14.28 12.50 -9.90
CA TRP A 312 -14.81 11.14 -9.98
C TRP A 312 -15.32 10.85 -11.38
N PRO A 313 -14.96 9.70 -11.99
CA PRO A 313 -15.37 9.37 -13.35
C PRO A 313 -16.89 9.18 -13.45
N GLN A 314 -17.43 9.51 -14.58
CA GLN A 314 -18.77 9.08 -14.97
C GLN A 314 -18.70 7.62 -15.42
N VAL A 315 -19.65 6.81 -14.99
CA VAL A 315 -19.70 5.39 -15.36
C VAL A 315 -21.02 5.10 -16.04
N GLY A 316 -20.95 4.59 -17.26
CA GLY A 316 -22.08 4.07 -18.03
C GLY A 316 -22.48 4.91 -19.25
N PRO A 317 -23.23 4.30 -20.18
CA PRO A 317 -23.70 4.92 -21.42
C PRO A 317 -24.98 5.77 -21.25
N PHE A 318 -25.48 5.83 -20.02
CA PHE A 318 -26.77 6.45 -19.70
C PHE A 318 -26.62 7.81 -19.04
N PHE A 319 -27.71 8.55 -18.89
CA PHE A 319 -27.71 9.79 -18.11
C PHE A 319 -27.14 9.56 -16.72
N THR A 320 -26.13 10.32 -16.35
CA THR A 320 -25.49 10.29 -15.05
C THR A 320 -25.99 11.41 -14.16
N LYS A 321 -25.59 11.48 -12.90
CA LYS A 321 -25.91 12.63 -12.03
C LYS A 321 -25.37 13.96 -12.55
N HIS A 322 -24.35 13.93 -13.44
CA HIS A 322 -23.76 15.14 -13.99
C HIS A 322 -24.60 15.76 -15.10
N ASP A 323 -25.47 14.98 -15.73
CA ASP A 323 -26.45 15.46 -16.67
C ASP A 323 -27.61 16.15 -15.96
N CYS A 324 -27.73 15.96 -14.65
CA CYS A 324 -28.68 16.67 -13.77
C CYS A 324 -28.24 18.10 -13.40
N LEU A 325 -27.13 18.63 -13.95
CA LEU A 325 -26.66 20.02 -13.75
C LEU A 325 -26.79 20.52 -12.32
N LEU A 326 -26.32 19.71 -11.34
CA LEU A 326 -26.47 19.97 -9.90
C LEU A 326 -26.15 21.43 -9.53
N ASP A 327 -27.10 22.14 -8.94
CA ASP A 327 -26.92 23.48 -8.39
C ASP A 327 -26.60 23.38 -6.91
N CYS A 328 -25.28 23.39 -6.60
CA CYS A 328 -24.81 23.31 -5.21
C CYS A 328 -25.09 24.58 -4.41
N ALA A 329 -25.17 25.75 -5.05
CA ALA A 329 -25.46 27.02 -4.39
C ALA A 329 -26.96 27.15 -4.06
N GLY A 330 -27.81 26.87 -5.04
CA GLY A 330 -29.28 26.87 -4.85
C GLY A 330 -29.81 25.61 -4.19
N ARG A 331 -28.97 24.64 -3.86
CA ARG A 331 -29.35 23.33 -3.29
C ARG A 331 -30.45 22.62 -4.07
N GLN A 332 -30.27 22.54 -5.38
CA GLN A 332 -31.25 21.94 -6.30
C GLN A 332 -30.64 20.93 -7.25
N VAL A 333 -31.42 19.92 -7.61
CA VAL A 333 -31.09 18.89 -8.61
C VAL A 333 -32.05 19.03 -9.80
N PRO A 334 -31.73 19.85 -10.81
CA PRO A 334 -32.48 19.89 -12.03
C PRO A 334 -32.18 18.64 -12.88
N CYS A 335 -33.22 17.90 -13.23
CA CYS A 335 -33.16 16.71 -14.08
C CYS A 335 -33.23 17.11 -15.56
N PRO A 336 -32.57 16.38 -16.49
CA PRO A 336 -32.72 16.60 -17.93
C PRO A 336 -34.17 16.54 -18.43
N GLY A 337 -35.06 15.85 -17.71
CA GLY A 337 -36.52 15.84 -17.98
C GLY A 337 -37.29 17.04 -17.43
N GLY A 338 -36.63 18.11 -17.01
CA GLY A 338 -37.25 19.35 -16.56
C GLY A 338 -37.74 19.38 -15.12
N GLN A 339 -37.56 18.31 -14.35
CA GLN A 339 -37.95 18.30 -12.94
C GLN A 339 -36.79 18.82 -12.08
N THR A 340 -37.13 19.55 -11.01
CA THR A 340 -36.15 20.03 -10.02
C THR A 340 -36.56 19.57 -8.62
N VAL A 341 -35.63 18.97 -7.90
CA VAL A 341 -35.85 18.51 -6.51
C VAL A 341 -34.77 19.07 -5.58
N PRO A 342 -35.07 19.18 -4.26
CA PRO A 342 -34.09 19.66 -3.31
C PRO A 342 -32.84 18.78 -3.26
N MET A 343 -31.68 19.42 -3.02
CA MET A 343 -30.38 18.77 -2.86
C MET A 343 -29.95 18.84 -1.41
N VAL A 344 -29.65 17.66 -0.83
CA VAL A 344 -29.03 17.56 0.49
C VAL A 344 -27.71 16.80 0.33
N PRO A 345 -26.55 17.41 0.62
CA PRO A 345 -25.28 16.72 0.61
C PRO A 345 -25.30 15.47 1.51
N GLY A 346 -24.67 14.39 1.07
CA GLY A 346 -24.67 13.11 1.77
C GLY A 346 -25.93 12.26 1.59
N GLN A 347 -26.96 12.78 0.97
CA GLN A 347 -28.24 12.08 0.75
C GLN A 347 -28.53 11.81 -0.73
N SER A 348 -29.58 11.02 -0.97
CA SER A 348 -30.08 10.78 -2.33
C SER A 348 -31.30 11.65 -2.59
N ALA A 349 -31.26 12.47 -3.65
CA ALA A 349 -32.39 13.20 -4.14
C ALA A 349 -33.29 12.27 -4.97
N GLN A 350 -34.60 12.22 -4.64
CA GLN A 350 -35.58 11.36 -5.31
C GLN A 350 -36.43 12.18 -6.26
N LEU A 351 -36.43 11.82 -7.54
CA LEU A 351 -37.28 12.42 -8.56
C LEU A 351 -38.66 11.75 -8.58
N PRO A 352 -39.74 12.48 -8.86
CA PRO A 352 -41.09 11.93 -8.91
C PRO A 352 -41.23 10.82 -9.96
N ALA A 353 -41.88 9.71 -9.59
CA ALA A 353 -42.06 8.57 -10.48
C ALA A 353 -42.90 8.94 -11.73
N THR A 354 -43.98 9.67 -11.52
CA THR A 354 -44.88 10.12 -12.62
C THR A 354 -44.17 10.96 -13.66
N ALA A 355 -43.27 11.87 -13.24
CA ALA A 355 -42.50 12.69 -14.16
C ALA A 355 -41.42 11.85 -14.90
N CYS A 356 -40.80 10.89 -14.21
CA CYS A 356 -39.83 9.99 -14.81
C CYS A 356 -40.50 9.07 -15.84
N ASP A 357 -41.70 8.57 -15.56
CA ASP A 357 -42.42 7.66 -16.44
C ASP A 357 -42.98 8.37 -17.71
N ALA A 358 -43.30 9.63 -17.59
CA ALA A 358 -43.79 10.45 -18.74
C ALA A 358 -42.62 10.97 -19.61
N TRP A 359 -41.37 10.83 -19.19
CA TRP A 359 -40.24 11.39 -19.94
C TRP A 359 -39.86 10.55 -21.15
N ALA A 360 -39.83 11.16 -22.34
CA ALA A 360 -39.58 10.50 -23.62
C ALA A 360 -38.21 9.78 -23.68
N LEU A 361 -37.17 10.31 -22.97
CA LEU A 361 -35.83 9.72 -22.94
C LEU A 361 -35.62 8.80 -21.72
N ARG A 362 -36.68 8.32 -21.09
CA ARG A 362 -36.59 7.43 -19.94
C ARG A 362 -35.70 6.22 -20.18
N ALA A 363 -35.72 5.62 -21.36
CA ALA A 363 -34.90 4.48 -21.72
C ALA A 363 -33.37 4.74 -21.59
N GLN A 364 -32.96 6.02 -21.61
CA GLN A 364 -31.58 6.45 -21.39
C GLN A 364 -31.29 6.75 -19.93
N CYS A 365 -32.24 6.50 -19.00
CA CYS A 365 -32.14 6.74 -17.57
C CYS A 365 -32.15 5.39 -16.83
N PRO A 366 -31.00 4.77 -16.59
CA PRO A 366 -30.86 3.30 -16.48
C PRO A 366 -31.34 2.66 -15.20
N LYS A 367 -31.64 3.39 -14.14
CA LYS A 367 -31.88 2.83 -12.81
C LYS A 367 -33.27 3.01 -12.24
N ALA A 368 -34.21 3.56 -13.04
CA ALA A 368 -35.59 3.70 -12.58
C ALA A 368 -36.46 2.63 -13.25
N THR A 369 -36.86 1.61 -12.51
CA THR A 369 -37.96 0.70 -12.91
C THR A 369 -39.23 1.50 -13.06
N HIS A 370 -40.14 1.02 -13.93
CA HIS A 370 -41.43 1.66 -14.14
C HIS A 370 -42.19 1.78 -12.80
N GLY A 371 -42.77 2.93 -12.51
CA GLY A 371 -43.40 3.20 -11.21
C GLY A 371 -42.44 3.67 -10.11
N GLN A 372 -41.10 3.72 -10.36
CA GLN A 372 -40.12 4.27 -9.44
C GLN A 372 -39.42 5.48 -10.06
N GLY A 373 -39.40 6.57 -9.33
CA GLY A 373 -38.62 7.76 -9.71
C GLY A 373 -37.12 7.49 -9.63
N ARG A 374 -36.35 8.28 -10.37
CA ARG A 374 -34.88 8.19 -10.32
C ARG A 374 -34.34 8.73 -9.00
N SER A 375 -33.46 7.97 -8.36
CA SER A 375 -32.66 8.42 -7.25
C SER A 375 -31.30 8.95 -7.74
N VAL A 376 -30.88 10.12 -7.25
CA VAL A 376 -29.58 10.73 -7.53
C VAL A 376 -28.81 10.88 -6.23
N SER A 377 -27.79 10.08 -6.03
CA SER A 377 -26.94 10.16 -4.86
C SER A 377 -26.06 11.41 -4.91
N ILE A 378 -26.19 12.28 -3.93
CA ILE A 378 -25.40 13.51 -3.76
C ILE A 378 -24.31 13.23 -2.74
N ARG A 379 -23.09 13.47 -3.11
CA ARG A 379 -21.94 13.32 -2.20
C ARG A 379 -21.78 14.58 -1.36
N GLU A 380 -21.19 14.45 -0.18
CA GLU A 380 -20.83 15.60 0.64
C GLU A 380 -19.83 16.52 -0.05
N ASP A 381 -18.92 15.94 -0.83
CA ASP A 381 -17.89 16.64 -1.59
C ASP A 381 -18.35 17.14 -2.97
N GLU A 382 -19.65 17.17 -3.27
CA GLU A 382 -20.17 17.51 -4.59
C GLU A 382 -19.76 18.92 -5.09
N PRO A 383 -19.76 19.98 -4.27
CA PRO A 383 -19.25 21.30 -4.68
C PRO A 383 -17.78 21.24 -5.11
N PHE A 384 -16.96 20.51 -4.37
CA PHE A 384 -15.56 20.29 -4.72
C PHE A 384 -15.40 19.52 -6.04
N GLN A 385 -16.23 18.49 -6.28
CA GLN A 385 -16.22 17.74 -7.52
C GLN A 385 -16.63 18.61 -8.72
N GLN A 386 -17.55 19.54 -8.54
CA GLN A 386 -17.91 20.53 -9.58
C GLN A 386 -16.74 21.47 -9.90
N GLN A 387 -16.03 21.93 -8.90
CA GLN A 387 -14.82 22.74 -9.08
C GLN A 387 -13.76 22.00 -9.89
N LEU A 388 -13.48 20.72 -9.56
CA LEU A 388 -12.54 19.89 -10.32
C LEU A 388 -12.98 19.68 -11.77
N ARG A 389 -14.28 19.49 -12.01
CA ARG A 389 -14.84 19.40 -13.39
C ARG A 389 -14.66 20.70 -14.17
N ALA A 390 -14.92 21.83 -13.53
CA ALA A 390 -14.71 23.14 -14.13
C ALA A 390 -13.23 23.38 -14.46
N GLN A 391 -12.31 23.08 -13.55
CA GLN A 391 -10.86 23.17 -13.80
C GLN A 391 -10.45 22.29 -15.01
N ARG A 392 -10.94 21.05 -15.09
CA ARG A 392 -10.63 20.12 -16.19
C ARG A 392 -11.11 20.64 -17.56
N LYS A 393 -12.18 21.43 -17.61
CA LYS A 393 -12.67 22.02 -18.86
C LYS A 393 -11.73 23.11 -19.39
N THR A 394 -10.92 23.75 -18.53
CA THR A 394 -10.00 24.80 -18.93
C THR A 394 -8.73 24.24 -19.60
N ARG A 395 -8.10 25.01 -20.50
CA ARG A 395 -6.80 24.65 -21.11
C ARG A 395 -5.71 24.51 -20.05
N ARG A 396 -5.69 25.45 -19.08
CA ARG A 396 -4.73 25.46 -17.97
C ARG A 396 -4.87 24.23 -17.07
N GLY A 397 -6.10 23.88 -16.67
CA GLY A 397 -6.37 22.70 -15.83
C GLY A 397 -5.98 21.39 -16.52
N ARG A 398 -6.27 21.24 -17.81
CA ARG A 398 -5.83 20.06 -18.58
C ARG A 398 -4.30 19.96 -18.68
N ALA A 399 -3.62 21.09 -18.90
CA ALA A 399 -2.16 21.11 -18.94
C ALA A 399 -1.56 20.75 -17.58
N ALA A 400 -2.09 21.27 -16.47
CA ALA A 400 -1.67 20.94 -15.13
C ALA A 400 -1.84 19.45 -14.80
N LEU A 401 -3.01 18.86 -15.16
CA LEU A 401 -3.26 17.43 -14.95
C LEU A 401 -2.30 16.54 -15.77
N ARG A 402 -1.92 16.94 -16.99
CA ARG A 402 -0.91 16.23 -17.78
C ARG A 402 0.47 16.31 -17.10
N LYS A 403 0.85 17.51 -16.67
CA LYS A 403 2.13 17.73 -15.97
C LYS A 403 2.20 16.92 -14.67
N ARG A 404 1.10 16.81 -13.92
CA ARG A 404 1.01 15.91 -12.75
C ARG A 404 1.42 14.48 -13.09
N THR A 405 0.92 13.94 -14.19
CA THR A 405 1.23 12.57 -14.61
C THR A 405 2.74 12.39 -14.88
N VAL A 406 3.36 13.38 -15.53
CA VAL A 406 4.81 13.37 -15.80
C VAL A 406 5.59 13.40 -14.49
N VAL A 407 5.20 14.27 -13.54
CA VAL A 407 5.86 14.34 -12.21
C VAL A 407 5.70 13.05 -11.44
N ALA A 408 4.50 12.42 -11.44
CA ALA A 408 4.28 11.12 -10.81
C ALA A 408 5.21 10.03 -11.41
N HIS A 409 5.53 10.08 -12.70
CA HIS A 409 6.51 9.19 -13.31
C HIS A 409 7.95 9.50 -12.89
N THR A 410 8.33 10.77 -12.78
CA THR A 410 9.67 11.18 -12.30
C THR A 410 9.87 10.89 -10.80
N MET A 411 8.79 10.79 -10.02
CA MET A 411 8.81 10.35 -8.63
C MET A 411 9.21 8.88 -8.46
N ALA A 412 9.26 8.10 -9.54
CA ALA A 412 9.87 6.78 -9.52
C ALA A 412 11.39 6.81 -9.21
N HIS A 413 12.05 7.97 -9.21
CA HIS A 413 13.49 8.06 -8.94
C HIS A 413 13.91 7.57 -7.54
N PRO A 414 13.25 7.90 -6.42
CA PRO A 414 13.54 7.25 -5.14
C PRO A 414 13.37 5.74 -5.20
N LEU A 415 12.36 5.27 -5.98
CA LEU A 415 12.09 3.85 -6.20
C LEU A 415 13.09 3.18 -7.17
N VAL A 416 13.81 3.93 -8.00
CA VAL A 416 14.89 3.38 -8.84
C VAL A 416 15.98 2.75 -7.98
N HIS A 417 16.35 3.41 -6.87
CA HIS A 417 17.34 2.88 -5.93
C HIS A 417 16.76 1.78 -5.02
N GLN A 418 15.49 1.84 -4.68
CA GLN A 418 14.86 0.82 -3.85
C GLN A 418 14.46 -0.42 -4.63
N GLY A 419 14.08 -0.26 -5.89
CA GLY A 419 13.39 -1.26 -6.68
C GLY A 419 11.92 -1.43 -6.28
N ARG A 420 11.20 -2.27 -7.00
CA ARG A 420 9.77 -2.53 -6.74
C ARG A 420 9.52 -3.61 -5.69
N ARG A 421 10.57 -4.21 -5.15
CA ARG A 421 10.49 -5.32 -4.20
C ARG A 421 11.09 -4.91 -2.86
N ALA A 422 10.34 -5.11 -1.79
CA ALA A 422 10.80 -4.94 -0.42
C ALA A 422 12.05 -5.79 -0.14
N ARG A 423 13.01 -5.22 0.57
CA ARG A 423 14.24 -5.90 0.95
C ARG A 423 14.11 -6.61 2.30
N TYR A 424 13.16 -6.17 3.11
CA TYR A 424 12.96 -6.64 4.47
C TYR A 424 11.53 -7.14 4.70
N LYS A 425 11.36 -7.95 5.75
CA LYS A 425 10.05 -8.31 6.28
C LYS A 425 9.56 -7.21 7.24
N GLY A 426 8.26 -6.94 7.22
CA GLY A 426 7.59 -5.98 8.10
C GLY A 426 7.64 -4.52 7.64
N VAL A 427 6.68 -3.74 8.12
CA VAL A 427 6.49 -2.32 7.74
C VAL A 427 7.69 -1.48 8.17
N ARG A 428 8.11 -1.58 9.44
CA ARG A 428 9.08 -0.65 10.02
C ARG A 428 10.48 -0.73 9.38
N LYS A 429 10.93 -1.93 9.02
CA LYS A 429 12.22 -2.14 8.35
C LYS A 429 12.19 -1.59 6.91
N ASN A 430 11.08 -1.80 6.20
CA ASN A 430 10.88 -1.25 4.86
C ASN A 430 10.71 0.27 4.90
N GLN A 431 10.06 0.83 5.93
CA GLN A 431 10.01 2.27 6.17
C GLN A 431 11.41 2.88 6.31
N CYS A 432 12.29 2.24 7.08
CA CYS A 432 13.69 2.67 7.22
C CYS A 432 14.43 2.59 5.87
N ALA A 433 14.18 1.54 5.08
CA ALA A 433 14.77 1.42 3.74
C ALA A 433 14.28 2.54 2.82
N GLY A 434 12.98 2.81 2.75
CA GLY A 434 12.40 3.90 1.95
C GLY A 434 12.99 5.27 2.32
N ARG A 435 13.10 5.57 3.63
CA ARG A 435 13.71 6.82 4.10
C ARG A 435 15.19 6.96 3.73
N ARG A 436 15.97 5.87 3.73
CA ARG A 436 17.37 5.89 3.25
C ARG A 436 17.45 6.17 1.75
N HIS A 437 16.58 5.58 0.95
CA HIS A 437 16.52 5.84 -0.49
C HIS A 437 16.06 7.26 -0.80
N ALA A 438 15.12 7.80 -0.02
CA ALA A 438 14.74 9.20 -0.10
C ALA A 438 15.93 10.12 0.22
N ALA A 439 16.65 9.87 1.32
CA ALA A 439 17.83 10.64 1.69
C ALA A 439 18.91 10.60 0.59
N LEU A 440 19.15 9.46 -0.02
CA LEU A 440 20.06 9.32 -1.15
C LEU A 440 19.61 10.14 -2.36
N SER A 441 18.34 10.10 -2.71
CA SER A 441 17.76 10.88 -3.81
C SER A 441 17.89 12.40 -3.57
N HIS A 442 17.76 12.84 -2.31
CA HIS A 442 17.96 14.25 -1.92
C HIS A 442 19.41 14.69 -2.15
N LEU A 443 20.38 13.90 -1.68
CA LEU A 443 21.80 14.20 -1.88
C LEU A 443 22.18 14.26 -3.37
N GLN A 444 21.69 13.33 -4.17
CA GLN A 444 21.91 13.33 -5.62
C GLN A 444 21.24 14.53 -6.31
N GLY A 445 20.06 14.93 -5.85
CA GLY A 445 19.34 16.10 -6.35
C GLY A 445 20.10 17.39 -6.04
N ALA A 446 20.57 17.54 -4.81
CA ALA A 446 21.37 18.68 -4.37
C ALA A 446 22.68 18.79 -5.17
N ALA A 447 23.43 17.68 -5.30
CA ALA A 447 24.68 17.68 -6.06
C ALA A 447 24.49 18.06 -7.54
N ARG A 448 23.46 17.55 -8.20
CA ARG A 448 23.13 17.93 -9.60
C ARG A 448 22.78 19.40 -9.72
N TYR A 449 22.02 19.93 -8.78
CA TYR A 449 21.67 21.35 -8.77
C TYR A 449 22.91 22.23 -8.64
N GLU A 450 23.83 21.93 -7.74
CA GLU A 450 25.08 22.65 -7.56
C GLU A 450 25.96 22.58 -8.82
N GLU A 451 26.06 21.41 -9.46
CA GLU A 451 26.82 21.24 -10.69
C GLU A 451 26.25 22.06 -11.86
N GLU A 452 24.93 22.02 -12.07
CA GLU A 452 24.24 22.79 -13.10
C GLU A 452 24.45 24.31 -12.91
N HIS A 453 24.42 24.80 -11.66
CA HIS A 453 24.62 26.24 -11.38
C HIS A 453 26.08 26.66 -11.43
N ARG A 454 27.00 25.76 -11.07
CA ARG A 454 28.44 26.05 -11.23
C ARG A 454 28.87 26.15 -12.70
N LEU A 455 28.21 25.37 -13.59
CA LEU A 455 28.49 25.44 -15.04
C LEU A 455 27.81 26.65 -15.72
N ALA A 456 26.82 27.25 -15.08
CA ALA A 456 26.09 28.39 -15.59
C ALA A 456 26.65 29.77 -15.09
N SER A 457 27.51 29.76 -14.06
CA SER A 457 28.28 30.92 -13.55
C SER A 457 29.66 30.98 -14.18
#